data_9113ac8c6a73943334e53f5d3ed5815d
#
_entry.id   9113ac8c6a73943334e53f5d3ed5815d
#
_cell.length_a   1.000
_cell.length_b   1.000
_cell.length_c   1.000
_cell.angle_alpha   90.00
_cell.angle_beta   90.00
_cell.angle_gamma   90.00
#
_symmetry.space_group_name_H-M   'P 1'
#
loop_
_entity.id
_entity.type
_entity.pdbx_description
1 polymer ?
#
loop_
_entity_poly.entity_id
_entity_poly.type
_entity_poly.pdbx_seq_one_letter_code
_entity_poly.pdbx_strand_id
1 'polypeptide(L)'
;MSVKNLIAQHIAISLEDTRLPPRESFYSSLTGNTVSESDYAHAVNVWQRFAIRTLGEYSDLYLKTDVLLLADVFENFHDSRIKSYGLDPAYYYTLPGFTWDAMFKHTRTNFELLTDIDMVMFVERGIRGGLSQCSHRYAQANNKYMQSYDPSKPSSYLMYFDVNNLYGWAMCQPLLYVNFRWVDDTSNFNVNAIAPDSPKGYVLEIDLEYPQHLHDAHTDLPFCPMRDKPPGNRQDKLLATLCDKKRAAAKNDFEKNLYKLMNNAVFGKTMENVRNHVDVKLLTKWNGRYGAEAMIAKPNFHSRSVFSENLVAIEMRKLEVKFNKPIYVGMCILDISKVCLYEFHHEYMLPLYRDKCKVVYTDTDSLIYHIECEDVYDQMKRDIPRFDTSDYAPDNMYNIPLMNKKVLGLMNDENNGAIMTEFVGLRAKMYALKIDGKKDTKKAKGVKTNVVARTITFNDYMQCLKDRIEMTRDQSRIQSKLHNVYTIRETKIALSPYDDKRCVLPHTTDTLPWGHYRIPL
;
A
#
# COMPACT_ATOMS: atom_id res chain seq x y z
N MET A 1 -3.40 28.75 -6.78
CA MET A 1 -3.29 28.36 -8.22
C MET A 1 -1.86 28.58 -8.65
N SER A 2 -1.09 27.54 -8.87
CA SER A 2 0.36 27.63 -9.08
C SER A 2 0.69 27.97 -10.55
N VAL A 3 1.56 28.95 -10.76
CA VAL A 3 2.16 29.31 -12.07
C VAL A 3 2.91 28.11 -12.70
N LYS A 4 3.30 27.11 -11.91
CA LYS A 4 3.88 25.83 -12.39
C LYS A 4 3.01 25.13 -13.43
N ASN A 5 1.70 25.29 -13.37
CA ASN A 5 0.79 24.72 -14.38
C ASN A 5 0.81 25.50 -15.71
N LEU A 6 1.23 26.75 -15.70
CA LEU A 6 1.35 27.60 -16.89
C LEU A 6 2.66 27.36 -17.65
N ILE A 7 3.77 27.13 -16.95
CA ILE A 7 5.10 26.93 -17.54
C ILE A 7 5.23 25.57 -18.23
N ALA A 8 4.43 24.57 -17.85
CA ALA A 8 4.52 23.21 -18.37
C ALA A 8 4.00 23.00 -19.81
N GLN A 9 3.47 24.03 -20.48
CA GLN A 9 2.70 23.86 -21.73
C GLN A 9 3.16 24.62 -22.96
N HIS A 10 4.43 24.94 -23.14
CA HIS A 10 4.94 25.59 -24.36
C HIS A 10 4.23 26.90 -24.81
N ILE A 11 3.39 27.48 -23.96
CA ILE A 11 2.90 28.84 -24.15
C ILE A 11 3.98 29.72 -23.55
N ALA A 12 4.58 30.60 -24.37
CA ALA A 12 5.51 31.62 -23.90
C ALA A 12 4.73 32.66 -23.07
N ILE A 13 4.40 32.30 -21.81
CA ILE A 13 3.80 33.23 -20.86
C ILE A 13 4.95 33.92 -20.16
N SER A 14 5.06 35.22 -20.36
CA SER A 14 6.04 36.04 -19.66
C SER A 14 5.57 36.36 -18.27
N LEU A 15 6.47 36.32 -17.28
CA LEU A 15 6.19 36.84 -15.95
C LEU A 15 5.89 38.36 -15.96
N GLU A 16 6.23 39.05 -17.04
CA GLU A 16 5.94 40.45 -17.30
C GLU A 16 4.53 40.69 -17.86
N ASP A 17 3.76 39.64 -18.18
CA ASP A 17 2.41 39.77 -18.67
C ASP A 17 1.53 40.55 -17.68
N THR A 18 0.90 41.62 -18.18
CA THR A 18 0.10 42.55 -17.35
C THR A 18 -1.36 42.13 -17.21
N ARG A 19 -1.70 40.95 -17.66
CA ARG A 19 -3.07 40.39 -17.59
C ARG A 19 -3.03 38.93 -17.11
N LEU A 20 -4.03 38.59 -16.31
CA LEU A 20 -4.24 37.18 -15.97
C LEU A 20 -4.63 36.43 -17.26
N PRO A 21 -3.95 35.35 -17.62
CA PRO A 21 -4.29 34.53 -18.78
C PRO A 21 -5.73 34.00 -18.71
N PRO A 22 -6.40 33.76 -19.85
CA PRO A 22 -7.75 33.20 -19.86
C PRO A 22 -7.75 31.80 -19.21
N ARG A 23 -8.91 31.37 -18.69
CA ARG A 23 -9.09 30.14 -17.95
C ARG A 23 -8.54 28.89 -18.66
N GLU A 24 -8.69 28.83 -19.97
CA GLU A 24 -8.25 27.75 -20.85
C GLU A 24 -6.71 27.59 -20.85
N SER A 25 -5.97 28.66 -20.64
CA SER A 25 -4.51 28.64 -20.55
C SER A 25 -3.99 27.89 -19.29
N PHE A 26 -4.85 27.66 -18.29
CA PHE A 26 -4.55 26.89 -17.08
C PHE A 26 -4.80 25.37 -17.24
N TYR A 27 -5.00 24.91 -18.47
CA TYR A 27 -5.09 23.47 -18.74
C TYR A 27 -3.79 22.75 -18.38
N SER A 28 -3.88 21.67 -17.62
CA SER A 28 -2.74 20.81 -17.28
C SER A 28 -2.79 19.49 -18.03
N SER A 29 -1.81 19.24 -18.87
CA SER A 29 -1.66 17.93 -19.55
C SER A 29 -1.40 16.76 -18.57
N LEU A 30 -0.90 17.04 -17.37
CA LEU A 30 -0.69 16.05 -16.33
C LEU A 30 -1.99 15.59 -15.70
N THR A 31 -2.91 16.50 -15.44
CA THR A 31 -4.21 16.22 -14.84
C THR A 31 -5.31 16.05 -15.89
N GLY A 32 -5.11 16.62 -17.10
CA GLY A 32 -6.08 16.71 -18.19
C GLY A 32 -7.27 17.62 -17.84
N ASN A 33 -7.09 18.55 -16.89
CA ASN A 33 -8.09 19.52 -16.47
C ASN A 33 -7.57 20.93 -16.64
N THR A 34 -8.49 21.87 -16.90
CA THR A 34 -8.30 23.28 -16.57
C THR A 34 -8.80 23.54 -15.14
N VAL A 35 -8.57 24.74 -14.65
CA VAL A 35 -9.08 25.18 -13.35
C VAL A 35 -10.60 25.33 -13.39
N SER A 36 -11.28 25.18 -12.24
CA SER A 36 -12.72 25.40 -12.13
C SER A 36 -13.07 26.87 -12.35
N GLU A 37 -14.31 27.16 -12.67
CA GLU A 37 -14.78 28.55 -12.80
C GLU A 37 -14.65 29.32 -11.49
N SER A 38 -14.96 28.66 -10.36
CA SER A 38 -14.80 29.26 -9.04
C SER A 38 -13.34 29.60 -8.72
N ASP A 39 -12.39 28.69 -9.06
CA ASP A 39 -10.97 28.95 -8.83
C ASP A 39 -10.44 30.08 -9.73
N TYR A 40 -10.93 30.13 -10.96
CA TYR A 40 -10.55 31.23 -11.87
C TYR A 40 -11.13 32.56 -11.40
N ALA A 41 -12.39 32.60 -10.98
CA ALA A 41 -13.01 33.79 -10.40
C ALA A 41 -12.27 34.25 -9.13
N HIS A 42 -11.83 33.30 -8.28
CA HIS A 42 -10.98 33.60 -7.12
C HIS A 42 -9.64 34.21 -7.55
N ALA A 43 -9.00 33.68 -8.60
CA ALA A 43 -7.73 34.25 -9.10
C ALA A 43 -7.91 35.69 -9.63
N VAL A 44 -9.00 35.95 -10.35
CA VAL A 44 -9.36 37.31 -10.80
C VAL A 44 -9.59 38.25 -9.61
N ASN A 45 -10.30 37.80 -8.59
CA ASN A 45 -10.53 38.58 -7.37
C ASN A 45 -9.22 38.92 -6.66
N VAL A 46 -8.33 37.92 -6.49
CA VAL A 46 -6.99 38.14 -5.91
C VAL A 46 -6.19 39.14 -6.72
N TRP A 47 -6.18 39.01 -8.05
CA TRP A 47 -5.50 39.93 -8.96
C TRP A 47 -5.96 41.39 -8.75
N GLN A 48 -7.27 41.59 -8.66
CA GLN A 48 -7.85 42.92 -8.44
C GLN A 48 -7.64 43.45 -7.04
N ARG A 49 -7.88 42.62 -6.03
CA ARG A 49 -7.84 43.02 -4.62
C ARG A 49 -6.45 43.42 -4.14
N PHE A 50 -5.43 42.76 -4.65
CA PHE A 50 -4.01 43.06 -4.32
C PHE A 50 -3.36 43.99 -5.33
N ALA A 51 -4.11 44.56 -6.27
CA ALA A 51 -3.63 45.47 -7.30
C ALA A 51 -2.40 44.93 -8.05
N ILE A 52 -2.45 43.65 -8.40
CA ILE A 52 -1.37 42.94 -9.09
C ILE A 52 -1.22 43.48 -10.50
N ARG A 53 0.01 43.82 -10.91
CA ARG A 53 0.31 44.43 -12.18
C ARG A 53 0.84 43.44 -13.21
N THR A 54 1.54 42.40 -12.74
CA THR A 54 2.15 41.40 -13.63
C THR A 54 1.89 39.99 -13.12
N LEU A 55 2.01 39.00 -14.00
CA LEU A 55 1.90 37.60 -13.63
C LEU A 55 3.02 37.15 -12.67
N GLY A 56 4.19 37.83 -12.75
CA GLY A 56 5.27 37.65 -11.78
C GLY A 56 4.86 38.05 -10.38
N GLU A 57 4.24 39.23 -10.21
CA GLU A 57 3.73 39.69 -8.92
C GLU A 57 2.64 38.73 -8.35
N TYR A 58 1.78 38.19 -9.22
CA TYR A 58 0.81 37.17 -8.83
C TYR A 58 1.49 35.88 -8.35
N SER A 59 2.50 35.43 -9.08
CA SER A 59 3.28 34.24 -8.70
C SER A 59 3.99 34.43 -7.36
N ASP A 60 4.58 35.60 -7.14
CA ASP A 60 5.27 35.93 -5.89
C ASP A 60 4.33 35.97 -4.69
N LEU A 61 3.15 36.59 -4.87
CA LEU A 61 2.13 36.61 -3.81
C LEU A 61 1.69 35.19 -3.44
N TYR A 62 1.43 34.36 -4.47
CA TYR A 62 1.04 32.98 -4.27
C TYR A 62 2.13 32.17 -3.56
N LEU A 63 3.38 32.28 -4.02
CA LEU A 63 4.53 31.60 -3.42
C LEU A 63 4.75 32.03 -1.95
N LYS A 64 4.67 33.32 -1.66
CA LYS A 64 4.80 33.83 -0.30
C LYS A 64 3.70 33.27 0.61
N THR A 65 2.47 33.22 0.14
CA THR A 65 1.33 32.66 0.87
C THR A 65 1.54 31.17 1.16
N ASP A 66 1.93 30.38 0.15
CA ASP A 66 2.19 28.96 0.31
C ASP A 66 3.32 28.69 1.32
N VAL A 67 4.42 29.48 1.24
CA VAL A 67 5.55 29.33 2.15
C VAL A 67 5.15 29.65 3.59
N LEU A 68 4.38 30.72 3.82
CA LEU A 68 3.94 31.11 5.15
C LEU A 68 2.98 30.06 5.75
N LEU A 69 2.00 29.59 4.96
CA LEU A 69 1.09 28.53 5.40
C LEU A 69 1.85 27.23 5.71
N LEU A 70 2.83 26.88 4.89
CA LEU A 70 3.67 25.71 5.15
C LEU A 70 4.49 25.88 6.43
N ALA A 71 5.03 27.07 6.69
CA ALA A 71 5.75 27.39 7.92
C ALA A 71 4.82 27.23 9.15
N ASP A 72 3.62 27.80 9.11
CA ASP A 72 2.64 27.66 10.20
C ASP A 72 2.27 26.20 10.48
N VAL A 73 2.04 25.41 9.43
CA VAL A 73 1.77 23.97 9.56
C VAL A 73 2.97 23.25 10.16
N PHE A 74 4.19 23.61 9.72
CA PHE A 74 5.41 23.00 10.26
C PHE A 74 5.66 23.38 11.72
N GLU A 75 5.47 24.62 12.10
CA GLU A 75 5.62 25.07 13.51
C GLU A 75 4.62 24.34 14.43
N ASN A 76 3.36 24.22 14.03
CA ASN A 76 2.38 23.44 14.78
C ASN A 76 2.79 21.95 14.92
N PHE A 77 3.33 21.37 13.86
CA PHE A 77 3.88 20.02 13.90
C PHE A 77 5.10 19.93 14.82
N HIS A 78 6.04 20.87 14.71
CA HIS A 78 7.24 21.00 15.50
C HIS A 78 6.92 21.05 17.00
N ASP A 79 6.09 21.99 17.44
CA ASP A 79 5.69 22.15 18.84
C ASP A 79 5.00 20.90 19.39
N SER A 80 4.08 20.34 18.59
CA SER A 80 3.38 19.12 18.95
C SER A 80 4.34 17.93 19.13
N ARG A 81 5.39 17.81 18.29
CA ARG A 81 6.36 16.70 18.36
C ARG A 81 7.37 16.88 19.48
N ILE A 82 7.85 18.12 19.71
CA ILE A 82 8.68 18.41 20.89
C ILE A 82 7.93 18.11 22.18
N LYS A 83 6.67 18.52 22.26
CA LYS A 83 5.83 18.26 23.45
C LYS A 83 5.61 16.76 23.68
N SER A 84 5.37 15.99 22.60
CA SER A 84 5.06 14.57 22.72
C SER A 84 6.28 13.69 22.94
N TYR A 85 7.40 13.98 22.27
CA TYR A 85 8.58 13.11 22.25
C TYR A 85 9.86 13.78 22.73
N GLY A 86 9.88 15.10 22.90
CA GLY A 86 11.08 15.87 23.22
C GLY A 86 12.16 15.75 22.13
N LEU A 87 11.74 15.56 20.88
CA LEU A 87 12.59 15.51 19.70
C LEU A 87 12.18 16.62 18.74
N ASP A 88 13.16 17.36 18.24
CA ASP A 88 12.95 18.40 17.27
C ASP A 88 12.93 17.84 15.85
N PRO A 89 11.76 17.86 15.14
CA PRO A 89 11.63 17.33 13.80
C PRO A 89 12.48 18.07 12.75
N ALA A 90 12.96 19.28 13.03
CA ALA A 90 13.83 20.03 12.12
C ALA A 90 15.20 19.34 11.88
N TYR A 91 15.64 18.47 12.78
CA TYR A 91 16.87 17.68 12.62
C TYR A 91 16.71 16.43 11.76
N TYR A 92 15.52 16.17 11.22
CA TYR A 92 15.22 14.95 10.46
C TYR A 92 14.85 15.27 9.00
N TYR A 93 15.52 14.61 8.07
CA TYR A 93 15.19 14.76 6.64
C TYR A 93 13.86 14.09 6.24
N THR A 94 13.42 13.09 7.01
CA THR A 94 12.23 12.31 6.69
C THR A 94 11.44 11.94 7.94
N LEU A 95 10.11 11.86 7.80
CA LEU A 95 9.24 11.36 8.85
C LEU A 95 9.63 9.95 9.35
N PRO A 96 10.01 8.96 8.50
CA PRO A 96 10.50 7.67 8.98
C PRO A 96 11.71 7.75 9.90
N GLY A 97 12.65 8.65 9.67
CA GLY A 97 13.79 8.86 10.56
C GLY A 97 13.35 9.42 11.91
N PHE A 98 12.51 10.46 11.91
CA PHE A 98 11.94 11.03 13.12
C PHE A 98 11.15 10.01 13.94
N THR A 99 10.24 9.26 13.29
CA THR A 99 9.38 8.29 13.99
C THR A 99 10.16 7.13 14.57
N TRP A 100 11.26 6.74 13.94
CA TRP A 100 12.16 5.70 14.44
C TRP A 100 12.78 6.10 15.77
N ASP A 101 13.35 7.29 15.85
CA ASP A 101 13.96 7.80 17.09
C ASP A 101 12.90 8.15 18.14
N ALA A 102 11.73 8.66 17.73
CA ALA A 102 10.60 8.91 18.62
C ALA A 102 10.08 7.64 19.27
N MET A 103 10.00 6.54 18.51
CA MET A 103 9.63 5.22 19.03
C MET A 103 10.62 4.76 20.11
N PHE A 104 11.92 4.77 19.85
CA PHE A 104 12.92 4.37 20.84
C PHE A 104 12.89 5.23 22.09
N LYS A 105 12.76 6.55 21.92
CA LYS A 105 12.71 7.47 23.05
C LYS A 105 11.46 7.29 23.91
N HIS A 106 10.31 7.02 23.27
CA HIS A 106 9.04 6.82 23.95
C HIS A 106 8.95 5.46 24.64
N THR A 107 9.28 4.37 23.91
CA THR A 107 9.15 3.01 24.41
C THR A 107 10.33 2.58 25.30
N ARG A 108 11.49 3.21 25.14
CA ARG A 108 12.77 2.82 25.76
C ARG A 108 13.17 1.38 25.42
N THR A 109 12.65 0.84 24.32
CA THR A 109 12.94 -0.50 23.86
C THR A 109 14.35 -0.57 23.28
N ASN A 110 15.09 -1.61 23.63
CA ASN A 110 16.38 -1.93 23.05
C ASN A 110 16.25 -3.19 22.20
N PHE A 111 16.60 -3.11 20.92
CA PHE A 111 16.66 -4.25 20.03
C PHE A 111 18.11 -4.75 19.93
N GLU A 112 18.30 -6.05 20.08
CA GLU A 112 19.55 -6.68 19.73
C GLU A 112 19.71 -6.71 18.21
N LEU A 113 20.88 -6.36 17.70
CA LEU A 113 21.19 -6.51 16.27
C LEU A 113 21.80 -7.89 16.02
N LEU A 114 21.33 -8.56 14.98
CA LEU A 114 21.92 -9.83 14.55
C LEU A 114 23.36 -9.57 14.07
N THR A 115 24.32 -10.22 14.72
CA THR A 115 25.75 -10.13 14.39
C THR A 115 26.21 -11.30 13.54
N ASP A 116 25.49 -12.42 13.57
CA ASP A 116 25.72 -13.59 12.73
C ASP A 116 25.09 -13.35 11.35
N ILE A 117 25.91 -13.41 10.31
CA ILE A 117 25.48 -13.19 8.92
C ILE A 117 24.50 -14.27 8.44
N ASP A 118 24.63 -15.50 8.93
CA ASP A 118 23.74 -16.60 8.57
C ASP A 118 22.35 -16.39 9.18
N MET A 119 22.26 -15.85 10.40
CA MET A 119 20.99 -15.43 10.99
C MET A 119 20.35 -14.29 10.19
N VAL A 120 21.12 -13.29 9.75
CA VAL A 120 20.62 -12.20 8.90
C VAL A 120 20.04 -12.76 7.60
N MET A 121 20.79 -13.63 6.91
CA MET A 121 20.37 -14.25 5.65
C MET A 121 19.15 -15.17 5.84
N PHE A 122 19.07 -15.86 6.95
CA PHE A 122 17.93 -16.69 7.32
C PHE A 122 16.65 -15.87 7.47
N VAL A 123 16.72 -14.78 8.24
CA VAL A 123 15.59 -13.86 8.43
C VAL A 123 15.19 -13.18 7.12
N GLU A 124 16.17 -12.70 6.31
CA GLU A 124 15.87 -12.05 5.02
C GLU A 124 15.11 -12.96 4.07
N ARG A 125 15.47 -14.24 3.98
CA ARG A 125 14.70 -15.23 3.20
C ARG A 125 13.27 -15.38 3.73
N GLY A 126 13.04 -15.06 5.03
CA GLY A 126 11.79 -15.04 5.74
C GLY A 126 10.87 -13.90 5.41
N ILE A 127 11.36 -12.79 4.94
CA ILE A 127 10.57 -11.60 4.70
C ILE A 127 9.67 -11.81 3.48
N ARG A 128 8.36 -11.91 3.72
CA ARG A 128 7.31 -12.01 2.69
C ARG A 128 6.26 -10.95 2.93
N GLY A 129 6.09 -10.04 1.99
CA GLY A 129 5.06 -8.99 2.04
C GLY A 129 3.63 -9.55 2.06
N GLY A 130 2.65 -8.66 2.18
CA GLY A 130 1.24 -9.01 2.11
C GLY A 130 0.85 -9.59 0.74
N LEU A 131 -0.06 -10.56 0.76
CA LEU A 131 -0.61 -11.14 -0.44
C LEU A 131 -1.71 -10.24 -1.00
N SER A 132 -1.66 -9.97 -2.30
CA SER A 132 -2.75 -9.35 -3.04
C SER A 132 -3.07 -10.24 -4.23
N GLN A 133 -4.32 -10.68 -4.33
CA GLN A 133 -4.78 -11.64 -5.35
C GLN A 133 -6.26 -11.47 -5.66
N CYS A 134 -6.69 -12.02 -6.79
CA CYS A 134 -8.09 -12.12 -7.22
C CYS A 134 -8.45 -13.60 -7.33
N SER A 135 -9.20 -14.13 -6.35
CA SER A 135 -9.54 -15.55 -6.29
C SER A 135 -10.74 -15.88 -7.17
N HIS A 136 -11.77 -15.03 -7.16
CA HIS A 136 -12.91 -15.09 -8.06
C HIS A 136 -13.05 -13.76 -8.79
N ARG A 137 -13.15 -13.81 -10.11
CA ARG A 137 -13.02 -12.60 -10.95
C ARG A 137 -14.33 -11.86 -11.19
N TYR A 138 -15.46 -12.45 -10.83
CA TYR A 138 -16.76 -11.80 -10.91
C TYR A 138 -17.69 -12.32 -9.82
N ALA A 139 -18.42 -11.39 -9.20
CA ALA A 139 -19.48 -11.69 -8.26
C ALA A 139 -20.56 -10.61 -8.30
N GLN A 140 -21.80 -10.98 -8.06
CA GLN A 140 -22.96 -10.11 -8.01
C GLN A 140 -23.76 -10.41 -6.75
N ALA A 141 -24.17 -9.35 -6.03
CA ALA A 141 -25.04 -9.47 -4.89
C ALA A 141 -26.51 -9.59 -5.30
N ASN A 142 -27.30 -10.23 -4.44
CA ASN A 142 -28.75 -10.29 -4.56
C ASN A 142 -29.37 -10.33 -3.14
N ASN A 143 -29.83 -9.21 -2.61
CA ASN A 143 -30.39 -9.16 -1.27
C ASN A 143 -31.53 -8.15 -1.14
N LYS A 144 -32.30 -8.30 -0.08
CA LYS A 144 -33.52 -7.53 0.20
C LYS A 144 -33.33 -6.01 0.29
N TYR A 145 -32.11 -5.52 0.41
CA TYR A 145 -31.80 -4.09 0.49
C TYR A 145 -31.54 -3.47 -0.89
N MET A 146 -31.49 -4.27 -1.95
CA MET A 146 -31.27 -3.80 -3.33
C MET A 146 -32.59 -3.57 -4.05
N GLN A 147 -32.66 -2.52 -4.90
CA GLN A 147 -33.82 -2.31 -5.77
C GLN A 147 -34.00 -3.42 -6.80
N SER A 148 -32.91 -4.08 -7.21
CA SER A 148 -32.90 -5.17 -8.17
C SER A 148 -33.03 -6.56 -7.52
N TYR A 149 -33.48 -6.63 -6.26
CA TYR A 149 -33.61 -7.89 -5.54
C TYR A 149 -34.55 -8.87 -6.23
N ASP A 150 -34.07 -10.08 -6.44
CA ASP A 150 -34.84 -11.19 -7.01
C ASP A 150 -35.02 -12.28 -5.93
N PRO A 151 -36.23 -12.38 -5.32
CA PRO A 151 -36.50 -13.34 -4.25
C PRO A 151 -36.50 -14.80 -4.72
N SER A 152 -36.49 -15.07 -6.04
CA SER A 152 -36.39 -16.41 -6.59
C SER A 152 -34.96 -16.98 -6.55
N LYS A 153 -33.96 -16.13 -6.30
CA LYS A 153 -32.54 -16.49 -6.20
C LYS A 153 -32.06 -16.48 -4.75
N PRO A 154 -31.02 -17.24 -4.43
CA PRO A 154 -30.39 -17.16 -3.10
C PRO A 154 -30.04 -15.72 -2.73
N SER A 155 -30.29 -15.37 -1.47
CA SER A 155 -29.85 -14.08 -0.92
C SER A 155 -28.34 -14.08 -0.77
N SER A 156 -27.67 -13.05 -1.32
CA SER A 156 -26.23 -12.93 -1.29
C SER A 156 -25.75 -11.49 -1.14
N TYR A 157 -24.61 -11.34 -0.49
CA TYR A 157 -24.00 -10.06 -0.15
C TYR A 157 -22.57 -9.99 -0.65
N LEU A 158 -22.14 -8.79 -1.05
CA LEU A 158 -20.74 -8.48 -1.28
C LEU A 158 -20.26 -7.55 -0.16
N MET A 159 -19.31 -8.03 0.63
CA MET A 159 -18.76 -7.29 1.78
C MET A 159 -17.29 -7.00 1.58
N TYR A 160 -16.88 -5.76 1.82
CA TYR A 160 -15.50 -5.32 1.72
C TYR A 160 -14.98 -4.93 3.09
N PHE A 161 -14.24 -5.83 3.74
CA PHE A 161 -13.65 -5.61 5.04
C PHE A 161 -12.18 -5.21 4.92
N ASP A 162 -11.77 -4.19 5.67
CA ASP A 162 -10.38 -3.76 5.86
C ASP A 162 -10.03 -3.81 7.34
N VAL A 163 -8.84 -4.27 7.66
CA VAL A 163 -8.39 -4.35 9.06
C VAL A 163 -7.90 -3.00 9.54
N ASN A 164 -8.52 -2.47 10.58
CA ASN A 164 -8.07 -1.23 11.20
C ASN A 164 -6.60 -1.30 11.61
N ASN A 165 -5.74 -0.54 10.88
CA ASN A 165 -4.32 -0.40 11.16
C ASN A 165 -3.59 -1.74 11.42
N LEU A 166 -3.67 -2.67 10.49
CA LEU A 166 -3.17 -4.04 10.59
C LEU A 166 -1.72 -4.15 11.12
N TYR A 167 -0.77 -3.36 10.59
CA TYR A 167 0.61 -3.37 11.08
C TYR A 167 0.74 -2.80 12.50
N GLY A 168 -0.08 -1.80 12.87
CA GLY A 168 -0.18 -1.33 14.23
C GLY A 168 -0.67 -2.42 15.19
N TRP A 169 -1.69 -3.17 14.78
CA TRP A 169 -2.17 -4.34 15.53
C TRP A 169 -1.06 -5.40 15.66
N ALA A 170 -0.36 -5.72 14.57
CA ALA A 170 0.73 -6.70 14.59
C ALA A 170 1.92 -6.27 15.46
N MET A 171 2.27 -4.97 15.46
CA MET A 171 3.27 -4.41 16.39
C MET A 171 2.81 -4.47 17.85
N CYS A 172 1.52 -4.61 18.03
CA CYS A 172 0.87 -4.81 19.29
C CYS A 172 0.87 -6.27 19.79
N GLN A 173 1.53 -7.22 19.18
CA GLN A 173 1.60 -8.64 19.58
C GLN A 173 3.02 -9.02 20.10
N PRO A 174 3.30 -10.09 20.88
CA PRO A 174 4.65 -10.46 21.32
C PRO A 174 5.65 -10.56 20.17
N LEU A 175 6.71 -9.73 20.18
CA LEU A 175 7.76 -9.71 19.17
C LEU A 175 9.09 -10.18 19.77
N LEU A 176 9.89 -10.85 18.97
CA LEU A 176 11.27 -11.18 19.34
C LEU A 176 12.11 -9.90 19.40
N TYR A 177 12.99 -9.76 20.40
CA TYR A 177 13.79 -8.54 20.55
C TYR A 177 15.22 -8.73 21.04
N VAL A 178 15.57 -9.86 21.72
CA VAL A 178 16.91 -10.11 22.27
C VAL A 178 17.23 -11.61 22.40
N ASN A 179 18.51 -11.92 22.68
CA ASN A 179 19.04 -13.26 22.98
C ASN A 179 18.87 -14.25 21.83
N PHE A 180 19.20 -13.82 20.61
CA PHE A 180 19.14 -14.66 19.42
C PHE A 180 20.23 -15.74 19.45
N ARG A 181 19.85 -16.98 19.24
CA ARG A 181 20.73 -18.13 19.13
C ARG A 181 20.14 -19.22 18.24
N TRP A 182 21.01 -19.98 17.62
CA TRP A 182 20.60 -21.18 16.90
C TRP A 182 20.09 -22.24 17.88
N VAL A 183 19.17 -23.07 17.42
CA VAL A 183 18.71 -24.27 18.13
C VAL A 183 19.34 -25.45 17.41
N ASP A 184 20.27 -26.14 18.10
CA ASP A 184 21.11 -27.19 17.48
C ASP A 184 20.32 -28.50 17.28
N ASP A 185 19.41 -28.85 18.21
CA ASP A 185 18.59 -30.05 18.10
C ASP A 185 17.12 -29.69 17.84
N THR A 186 16.67 -29.97 16.63
CA THR A 186 15.27 -29.79 16.19
C THR A 186 14.50 -31.11 16.11
N SER A 187 15.14 -32.27 16.38
CA SER A 187 14.54 -33.59 16.18
C SER A 187 13.30 -33.82 17.05
N ASN A 188 13.28 -33.25 18.24
CA ASN A 188 12.17 -33.35 19.21
C ASN A 188 11.40 -32.04 19.38
N PHE A 189 11.57 -31.08 18.46
CA PHE A 189 10.90 -29.79 18.57
C PHE A 189 9.40 -29.91 18.29
N ASN A 190 8.59 -29.57 19.29
CA ASN A 190 7.13 -29.57 19.18
C ASN A 190 6.60 -28.15 19.33
N VAL A 191 6.17 -27.55 18.22
CA VAL A 191 5.60 -26.19 18.20
C VAL A 191 4.33 -26.08 19.06
N ASN A 192 3.52 -27.14 19.14
CA ASN A 192 2.28 -27.16 19.91
C ASN A 192 2.52 -27.22 21.45
N ALA A 193 3.73 -27.52 21.87
CA ALA A 193 4.11 -27.50 23.27
C ALA A 193 4.55 -26.11 23.78
N ILE A 194 4.62 -25.12 22.89
CA ILE A 194 5.00 -23.75 23.23
C ILE A 194 3.74 -22.99 23.64
N ALA A 195 3.68 -22.57 24.91
CA ALA A 195 2.57 -21.78 25.39
C ALA A 195 2.52 -20.39 24.70
N PRO A 196 1.33 -19.84 24.44
CA PRO A 196 1.19 -18.53 23.80
C PRO A 196 1.87 -17.37 24.56
N ASP A 197 2.00 -17.50 25.87
CA ASP A 197 2.65 -16.56 26.80
C ASP A 197 4.11 -16.94 27.12
N SER A 198 4.69 -17.88 26.36
CA SER A 198 6.08 -18.30 26.54
C SER A 198 7.05 -17.12 26.45
N PRO A 199 8.02 -16.99 27.38
CA PRO A 199 9.06 -15.96 27.31
C PRO A 199 10.09 -16.23 26.21
N LYS A 200 10.00 -17.37 25.52
CA LYS A 200 10.85 -17.75 24.40
C LYS A 200 10.01 -17.86 23.13
N GLY A 201 10.38 -17.13 22.10
CA GLY A 201 9.84 -17.27 20.75
C GLY A 201 10.84 -17.93 19.81
N TYR A 202 10.35 -18.44 18.68
CA TYR A 202 11.16 -19.16 17.70
C TYR A 202 10.87 -18.65 16.29
N VAL A 203 11.91 -18.61 15.46
CA VAL A 203 11.79 -18.48 14.01
C VAL A 203 12.13 -19.84 13.43
N LEU A 204 11.17 -20.42 12.74
CA LEU A 204 11.31 -21.76 12.18
C LEU A 204 11.41 -21.72 10.67
N GLU A 205 12.28 -22.53 10.12
CA GLU A 205 12.25 -22.92 8.72
C GLU A 205 11.78 -24.37 8.65
N ILE A 206 10.60 -24.60 8.07
CA ILE A 206 9.93 -25.90 8.01
C ILE A 206 9.56 -26.25 6.57
N ASP A 207 9.56 -27.54 6.24
CA ASP A 207 8.91 -28.07 5.07
C ASP A 207 7.47 -28.47 5.45
N LEU A 208 6.50 -28.04 4.68
CA LEU A 208 5.08 -28.36 4.88
C LEU A 208 4.63 -29.26 3.75
N GLU A 209 4.05 -30.39 4.08
CA GLU A 209 3.22 -31.15 3.15
C GLU A 209 1.85 -30.49 3.03
N TYR A 210 1.38 -30.26 1.80
CA TYR A 210 0.06 -29.69 1.55
C TYR A 210 -0.87 -30.78 0.98
N PRO A 211 -1.61 -31.50 1.83
CA PRO A 211 -2.42 -32.63 1.40
C PRO A 211 -3.49 -32.21 0.39
N GLN A 212 -3.70 -33.01 -0.65
CA GLN A 212 -4.62 -32.72 -1.74
C GLN A 212 -6.05 -32.41 -1.27
N HIS A 213 -6.52 -33.05 -0.20
CA HIS A 213 -7.88 -32.83 0.36
C HIS A 213 -8.08 -31.41 0.93
N LEU A 214 -7.01 -30.68 1.24
CA LEU A 214 -7.06 -29.29 1.69
C LEU A 214 -7.03 -28.28 0.54
N HIS A 215 -6.70 -28.68 -0.68
CA HIS A 215 -6.55 -27.77 -1.80
C HIS A 215 -7.83 -26.99 -2.09
N ASP A 216 -8.98 -27.66 -2.10
CA ASP A 216 -10.26 -27.01 -2.36
C ASP A 216 -10.68 -26.06 -1.24
N ALA A 217 -10.44 -26.42 0.02
CA ALA A 217 -10.77 -25.58 1.18
C ALA A 217 -9.89 -24.31 1.29
N HIS A 218 -8.64 -24.40 0.81
CA HIS A 218 -7.69 -23.30 0.88
C HIS A 218 -7.47 -22.56 -0.45
N THR A 219 -8.33 -22.79 -1.43
CA THR A 219 -8.24 -22.18 -2.77
C THR A 219 -8.27 -20.65 -2.70
N ASP A 220 -9.13 -20.08 -1.89
CA ASP A 220 -9.39 -18.65 -1.87
C ASP A 220 -8.29 -17.87 -1.13
N LEU A 221 -7.81 -18.42 -0.01
CA LEU A 221 -6.75 -17.80 0.80
C LEU A 221 -5.73 -18.86 1.25
N PRO A 222 -4.76 -19.23 0.39
CA PRO A 222 -3.77 -20.26 0.68
C PRO A 222 -2.77 -19.80 1.76
N PHE A 223 -2.40 -20.70 2.68
CA PHE A 223 -1.53 -20.40 3.83
C PHE A 223 -0.07 -20.10 3.47
N CYS A 224 0.43 -20.62 2.35
CA CYS A 224 1.85 -20.61 2.01
C CYS A 224 2.15 -19.83 0.72
N PRO A 225 1.92 -18.49 0.66
CA PRO A 225 2.32 -17.73 -0.50
C PRO A 225 3.85 -17.75 -0.64
N MET A 226 4.35 -18.08 -1.83
CA MET A 226 5.78 -18.19 -2.12
C MET A 226 6.27 -17.07 -3.04
N ARG A 227 7.52 -16.66 -2.86
CA ARG A 227 8.21 -15.78 -3.81
C ARG A 227 8.89 -16.64 -4.86
N ASP A 228 8.37 -16.63 -6.06
CA ASP A 228 8.90 -17.41 -7.19
C ASP A 228 8.58 -16.72 -8.53
N LYS A 229 9.08 -17.28 -9.62
CA LYS A 229 8.85 -16.82 -10.98
C LYS A 229 7.58 -17.43 -11.53
N PRO A 230 6.54 -16.61 -11.82
CA PRO A 230 5.36 -17.14 -12.49
C PRO A 230 5.71 -17.62 -13.90
N PRO A 231 4.98 -18.61 -14.45
CA PRO A 231 5.20 -19.10 -15.80
C PRO A 231 5.25 -17.97 -16.83
N GLY A 232 6.30 -17.96 -17.66
CA GLY A 232 6.51 -16.95 -18.69
C GLY A 232 7.08 -15.59 -18.19
N ASN A 233 7.34 -15.41 -16.92
CA ASN A 233 7.92 -14.19 -16.36
C ASN A 233 9.35 -14.42 -15.83
N ARG A 234 10.21 -13.38 -15.95
CA ARG A 234 11.60 -13.41 -15.47
C ARG A 234 11.79 -12.84 -14.06
N GLN A 235 10.77 -12.20 -13.50
CA GLN A 235 10.84 -11.52 -12.20
C GLN A 235 10.13 -12.35 -11.13
N ASP A 236 10.76 -12.46 -9.96
CA ASP A 236 10.14 -13.08 -8.79
C ASP A 236 8.97 -12.26 -8.29
N LYS A 237 7.85 -12.93 -7.99
CA LYS A 237 6.64 -12.34 -7.40
C LYS A 237 6.15 -13.18 -6.24
N LEU A 238 5.39 -12.56 -5.34
CA LEU A 238 4.69 -13.31 -4.30
C LEU A 238 3.46 -13.95 -4.93
N LEU A 239 3.50 -15.27 -5.10
CA LEU A 239 2.46 -16.08 -5.73
C LEU A 239 1.54 -16.67 -4.65
N ALA A 240 0.27 -16.85 -4.99
CA ALA A 240 -0.62 -17.72 -4.24
C ALA A 240 -0.28 -19.18 -4.59
N THR A 241 0.17 -19.96 -3.62
CA THR A 241 0.64 -21.34 -3.84
C THR A 241 0.05 -22.30 -2.82
N LEU A 242 -0.17 -23.55 -3.26
CA LEU A 242 -0.44 -24.72 -2.44
C LEU A 242 0.73 -25.71 -2.61
N CYS A 243 1.94 -25.25 -2.42
CA CYS A 243 3.15 -26.07 -2.53
C CYS A 243 3.81 -26.22 -1.16
N ASP A 244 4.48 -27.36 -0.97
CA ASP A 244 5.22 -27.65 0.23
C ASP A 244 6.40 -26.70 0.39
N LYS A 245 6.36 -25.78 1.34
CA LYS A 245 7.50 -25.13 2.06
C LYS A 245 7.16 -23.81 2.77
N LYS A 246 7.32 -23.82 4.03
CA LYS A 246 7.84 -22.97 5.15
C LYS A 246 7.23 -21.63 5.53
N ARG A 247 6.69 -21.45 6.80
CA ARG A 247 7.09 -20.46 7.84
C ARG A 247 6.14 -20.17 8.99
N ALA A 248 6.68 -19.58 10.12
CA ALA A 248 6.03 -19.28 11.39
C ALA A 248 6.21 -17.84 11.91
N ALA A 249 5.46 -17.44 12.96
CA ALA A 249 5.16 -16.07 13.44
C ALA A 249 5.52 -15.76 14.92
N ALA A 250 5.38 -14.49 15.37
CA ALA A 250 5.53 -13.98 16.75
C ALA A 250 4.62 -12.77 17.08
N LYS A 251 4.38 -12.40 18.36
CA LYS A 251 3.33 -11.45 18.89
C LYS A 251 3.80 -10.27 19.79
N ASN A 252 3.27 -9.05 19.82
CA ASN A 252 2.66 -8.09 20.78
C ASN A 252 2.68 -6.57 20.52
N ASP A 253 1.88 -5.79 21.23
CA ASP A 253 1.06 -4.59 21.13
C ASP A 253 1.65 -3.17 21.17
N PHE A 254 1.06 -2.14 20.46
CA PHE A 254 0.78 -0.76 20.90
C PHE A 254 0.34 0.30 19.83
N GLU A 255 -0.40 1.31 20.15
CA GLU A 255 -1.44 2.29 19.78
C GLU A 255 -1.27 3.31 18.60
N LYS A 256 -2.25 3.99 18.22
CA LYS A 256 -3.38 4.34 17.32
C LYS A 256 -3.31 5.66 16.48
N ASN A 257 -3.79 5.70 15.27
CA ASN A 257 -4.26 6.71 14.26
C ASN A 257 -3.31 7.77 13.66
N LEU A 258 -2.78 8.78 14.36
CA LEU A 258 -1.57 9.52 13.96
C LEU A 258 -0.43 8.52 13.79
N TYR A 259 -0.54 7.46 14.50
CA TYR A 259 0.33 6.31 14.56
C TYR A 259 0.20 5.35 13.36
N LYS A 260 -0.89 5.33 12.57
CA LYS A 260 -0.91 4.48 11.36
C LYS A 260 0.21 4.85 10.39
N LEU A 261 0.41 6.14 10.12
CA LEU A 261 1.53 6.59 9.29
C LEU A 261 2.87 6.42 10.01
N MET A 262 2.93 6.69 11.30
CA MET A 262 4.12 6.50 12.12
C MET A 262 4.45 5.02 12.27
N ASN A 263 3.47 4.16 12.50
CA ASN A 263 3.64 2.70 12.59
C ASN A 263 4.17 2.13 11.27
N ASN A 264 3.57 2.49 10.14
CA ASN A 264 4.06 2.06 8.83
C ASN A 264 5.49 2.58 8.55
N ALA A 265 5.84 3.75 9.06
CA ALA A 265 7.19 4.31 8.94
C ALA A 265 8.19 3.56 9.83
N VAL A 266 7.84 3.21 11.07
CA VAL A 266 8.65 2.38 11.97
C VAL A 266 8.81 0.98 11.39
N PHE A 267 7.73 0.32 11.01
CA PHE A 267 7.76 -0.97 10.34
C PHE A 267 8.67 -0.95 9.09
N GLY A 268 8.48 0.02 8.20
CA GLY A 268 9.34 0.18 7.00
C GLY A 268 10.82 0.39 7.36
N LYS A 269 11.10 1.05 8.49
CA LYS A 269 12.47 1.32 8.95
C LYS A 269 13.16 0.07 9.49
N THR A 270 12.42 -0.88 10.11
CA THR A 270 13.00 -2.17 10.54
C THR A 270 13.54 -2.97 9.37
N MET A 271 12.90 -2.87 8.19
CA MET A 271 13.25 -3.63 6.96
C MET A 271 13.91 -2.76 5.89
N GLU A 272 14.50 -1.62 6.27
CA GLU A 272 15.21 -0.75 5.34
C GLU A 272 16.34 -1.52 4.62
N ASN A 273 16.32 -1.52 3.29
CA ASN A 273 17.37 -2.18 2.52
C ASN A 273 18.68 -1.39 2.59
N VAL A 274 19.50 -1.71 3.57
CA VAL A 274 20.77 -1.04 3.83
C VAL A 274 21.82 -1.24 2.72
N ARG A 275 21.66 -2.27 1.86
CA ARG A 275 22.53 -2.51 0.72
C ARG A 275 22.37 -1.43 -0.37
N ASN A 276 21.19 -0.81 -0.45
CA ASN A 276 20.90 0.22 -1.43
C ASN A 276 21.28 1.64 -0.96
N HIS A 277 21.87 1.77 0.23
CA HIS A 277 22.36 3.06 0.69
C HIS A 277 23.50 3.54 -0.19
N VAL A 278 23.41 4.79 -0.65
CA VAL A 278 24.45 5.46 -1.43
C VAL A 278 25.23 6.44 -0.56
N ASP A 279 26.46 6.75 -0.96
CA ASP A 279 27.27 7.83 -0.39
C ASP A 279 27.33 8.97 -1.43
N VAL A 280 26.66 10.08 -1.15
CA VAL A 280 26.62 11.23 -2.05
C VAL A 280 27.42 12.38 -1.43
N LYS A 281 28.37 12.92 -2.21
CA LYS A 281 29.20 14.07 -1.82
C LYS A 281 28.91 15.25 -2.71
N LEU A 282 28.49 16.35 -2.11
CA LEU A 282 28.38 17.64 -2.81
C LEU A 282 29.74 18.33 -2.77
N LEU A 283 30.27 18.67 -3.92
CA LEU A 283 31.59 19.27 -4.07
C LEU A 283 31.48 20.57 -4.86
N THR A 284 32.22 21.59 -4.39
CA THR A 284 32.27 22.92 -5.01
C THR A 284 33.55 23.15 -5.80
N LYS A 285 34.47 22.15 -5.83
CA LYS A 285 35.74 22.22 -6.53
C LYS A 285 35.96 20.99 -7.40
N TRP A 286 36.49 21.18 -8.59
CA TRP A 286 36.86 20.10 -9.49
C TRP A 286 38.22 19.50 -9.15
N ASN A 287 39.23 20.35 -8.95
CA ASN A 287 40.61 19.96 -8.79
C ASN A 287 41.00 19.74 -7.32
N GLY A 288 42.11 19.03 -7.11
CA GLY A 288 42.72 18.82 -5.79
C GLY A 288 42.30 17.50 -5.11
N ARG A 289 42.96 17.20 -3.99
CA ARG A 289 42.81 15.91 -3.26
C ARG A 289 41.36 15.56 -2.87
N TYR A 290 40.54 16.57 -2.63
CA TYR A 290 39.14 16.42 -2.25
C TYR A 290 38.17 16.95 -3.30
N GLY A 291 38.66 17.21 -4.51
CA GLY A 291 37.85 17.68 -5.66
C GLY A 291 37.10 16.54 -6.34
N ALA A 292 36.24 16.93 -7.27
CA ALA A 292 35.38 16.01 -8.02
C ALA A 292 36.21 14.98 -8.83
N GLU A 293 37.31 15.40 -9.46
CA GLU A 293 38.20 14.51 -10.22
C GLU A 293 38.79 13.40 -9.35
N ALA A 294 39.26 13.75 -8.14
CA ALA A 294 39.81 12.76 -7.20
C ALA A 294 38.74 11.76 -6.71
N MET A 295 37.48 12.17 -6.62
CA MET A 295 36.38 11.25 -6.26
C MET A 295 35.95 10.38 -7.43
N ILE A 296 35.93 10.94 -8.66
CA ILE A 296 35.61 10.18 -9.88
C ILE A 296 36.67 9.11 -10.16
N ALA A 297 37.93 9.37 -9.83
CA ALA A 297 39.03 8.43 -10.01
C ALA A 297 38.98 7.23 -9.03
N LYS A 298 38.13 7.25 -8.01
CA LYS A 298 38.03 6.13 -7.04
C LYS A 298 37.32 4.91 -7.62
N PRO A 299 37.74 3.69 -7.29
CA PRO A 299 37.16 2.44 -7.81
C PRO A 299 35.67 2.28 -7.51
N ASN A 300 35.19 2.88 -6.43
CA ASN A 300 33.79 2.85 -6.01
C ASN A 300 32.95 4.02 -6.54
N PHE A 301 33.47 4.79 -7.50
CA PHE A 301 32.66 5.79 -8.21
C PHE A 301 31.48 5.13 -8.94
N HIS A 302 30.31 5.72 -8.81
CA HIS A 302 29.10 5.25 -9.49
C HIS A 302 28.61 6.24 -10.55
N SER A 303 28.31 7.47 -10.15
CA SER A 303 27.80 8.49 -11.06
C SER A 303 28.11 9.90 -10.57
N ARG A 304 27.93 10.88 -11.47
CA ARG A 304 28.06 12.30 -11.16
C ARG A 304 26.90 13.09 -11.72
N SER A 305 26.61 14.19 -11.06
CA SER A 305 25.59 15.16 -11.47
C SER A 305 26.14 16.56 -11.31
N VAL A 306 26.20 17.29 -12.41
CA VAL A 306 26.70 18.66 -12.43
C VAL A 306 25.49 19.59 -12.35
N PHE A 307 25.40 20.38 -11.29
CA PHE A 307 24.31 21.35 -11.09
C PHE A 307 24.67 22.73 -11.62
N SER A 308 25.94 23.11 -11.44
CA SER A 308 26.51 24.35 -11.93
C SER A 308 28.02 24.18 -12.08
N GLU A 309 28.70 25.20 -12.61
CA GLU A 309 30.16 25.23 -12.77
C GLU A 309 30.90 24.89 -11.46
N ASN A 310 30.38 25.34 -10.33
CA ASN A 310 30.97 25.15 -9.01
C ASN A 310 30.12 24.29 -8.06
N LEU A 311 29.27 23.39 -8.59
CA LEU A 311 28.49 22.48 -7.75
C LEU A 311 28.27 21.15 -8.47
N VAL A 312 28.87 20.11 -7.93
CA VAL A 312 28.80 18.74 -8.45
C VAL A 312 28.41 17.77 -7.33
N ALA A 313 27.48 16.88 -7.57
CA ALA A 313 27.22 15.73 -6.71
C ALA A 313 27.96 14.51 -7.30
N ILE A 314 28.75 13.84 -6.45
CA ILE A 314 29.41 12.57 -6.76
C ILE A 314 28.76 11.47 -5.93
N GLU A 315 28.18 10.51 -6.61
CA GLU A 315 27.61 9.31 -6.00
C GLU A 315 28.67 8.19 -5.99
N MET A 316 28.92 7.66 -4.81
CA MET A 316 29.86 6.59 -4.56
C MET A 316 29.12 5.33 -4.10
N ARG A 317 29.54 4.15 -4.57
CA ARG A 317 29.08 2.89 -3.99
C ARG A 317 29.67 2.73 -2.60
N LYS A 318 28.86 2.30 -1.64
CA LYS A 318 29.38 1.93 -0.33
C LYS A 318 30.22 0.68 -0.42
N LEU A 319 31.40 0.71 0.16
CA LEU A 319 32.32 -0.44 0.24
C LEU A 319 31.94 -1.40 1.37
N GLU A 320 31.25 -0.89 2.39
CA GLU A 320 30.78 -1.64 3.54
C GLU A 320 29.27 -1.48 3.69
N VAL A 321 28.59 -2.58 3.96
CA VAL A 321 27.16 -2.62 4.31
C VAL A 321 27.05 -2.92 5.80
N LYS A 322 26.41 -2.02 6.56
CA LYS A 322 26.14 -2.22 7.99
C LYS A 322 24.72 -2.71 8.18
N PHE A 323 24.55 -3.92 8.67
CA PHE A 323 23.25 -4.50 9.03
C PHE A 323 22.79 -3.96 10.39
N ASN A 324 22.39 -2.69 10.43
CA ASN A 324 22.00 -1.97 11.64
C ASN A 324 20.49 -1.83 11.79
N LYS A 325 19.72 -2.77 11.25
CA LYS A 325 18.26 -2.82 11.36
C LYS A 325 17.81 -4.14 11.98
N PRO A 326 16.83 -4.11 12.89
CA PRO A 326 16.25 -5.33 13.48
C PRO A 326 15.25 -5.95 12.49
N ILE A 327 15.76 -6.52 11.39
CA ILE A 327 14.94 -7.04 10.27
C ILE A 327 13.96 -8.15 10.70
N TYR A 328 14.30 -8.89 11.76
CA TYR A 328 13.44 -9.90 12.35
C TYR A 328 12.13 -9.30 12.91
N VAL A 329 12.17 -8.08 13.45
CA VAL A 329 10.95 -7.37 13.90
C VAL A 329 10.01 -7.15 12.73
N GLY A 330 10.52 -6.65 11.61
CA GLY A 330 9.73 -6.44 10.41
C GLY A 330 9.20 -7.75 9.81
N MET A 331 9.98 -8.83 9.84
CA MET A 331 9.53 -10.15 9.43
C MET A 331 8.38 -10.64 10.31
N CYS A 332 8.51 -10.56 11.63
CA CYS A 332 7.47 -10.95 12.58
C CYS A 332 6.18 -10.14 12.38
N ILE A 333 6.27 -8.82 12.21
CA ILE A 333 5.11 -7.96 11.94
C ILE A 333 4.37 -8.41 10.68
N LEU A 334 5.09 -8.74 9.60
CA LEU A 334 4.47 -9.25 8.37
C LEU A 334 3.75 -10.58 8.55
N ASP A 335 4.32 -11.49 9.30
CA ASP A 335 3.73 -12.82 9.48
C ASP A 335 2.54 -12.77 10.44
N ILE A 336 2.63 -12.01 11.53
CA ILE A 336 1.51 -11.78 12.46
C ILE A 336 0.36 -11.05 11.77
N SER A 337 0.65 -10.07 10.90
CA SER A 337 -0.41 -9.39 10.15
C SER A 337 -1.22 -10.34 9.27
N LYS A 338 -0.58 -11.40 8.74
CA LYS A 338 -1.31 -12.45 8.01
C LYS A 338 -2.19 -13.28 8.93
N VAL A 339 -1.72 -13.60 10.14
CA VAL A 339 -2.50 -14.37 11.12
C VAL A 339 -3.85 -13.72 11.38
N CYS A 340 -3.91 -12.40 11.59
CA CYS A 340 -5.16 -11.66 11.80
C CYS A 340 -6.20 -11.90 10.68
N LEU A 341 -5.77 -11.85 9.42
CA LEU A 341 -6.64 -12.09 8.27
C LEU A 341 -7.03 -13.57 8.13
N TYR A 342 -6.07 -14.47 8.37
CA TYR A 342 -6.32 -15.90 8.28
C TYR A 342 -7.26 -16.40 9.38
N GLU A 343 -7.10 -15.92 10.62
CA GLU A 343 -8.03 -16.20 11.71
C GLU A 343 -9.44 -15.69 11.39
N PHE A 344 -9.56 -14.45 10.88
CA PHE A 344 -10.86 -13.93 10.47
C PHE A 344 -11.51 -14.80 9.37
N HIS A 345 -10.75 -15.22 8.36
CA HIS A 345 -11.29 -16.04 7.27
C HIS A 345 -11.53 -17.49 7.71
N HIS A 346 -10.50 -18.18 8.21
CA HIS A 346 -10.56 -19.64 8.46
C HIS A 346 -11.24 -20.01 9.78
N GLU A 347 -11.15 -19.17 10.83
CA GLU A 347 -11.70 -19.48 12.15
C GLU A 347 -13.03 -18.79 12.45
N TYR A 348 -13.39 -17.75 11.66
CA TYR A 348 -14.66 -17.05 11.84
C TYR A 348 -15.58 -17.20 10.62
N MET A 349 -15.17 -16.70 9.44
CA MET A 349 -16.04 -16.65 8.26
C MET A 349 -16.38 -18.04 7.70
N LEU A 350 -15.40 -18.91 7.52
CA LEU A 350 -15.62 -20.27 7.01
C LEU A 350 -16.44 -21.15 7.94
N PRO A 351 -16.22 -21.22 9.25
CA PRO A 351 -17.11 -21.98 10.15
C PRO A 351 -18.55 -21.49 10.14
N LEU A 352 -18.75 -20.17 9.96
CA LEU A 352 -20.07 -19.54 9.99
C LEU A 352 -20.88 -19.80 8.70
N TYR A 353 -20.23 -19.67 7.54
CA TYR A 353 -20.92 -19.72 6.24
C TYR A 353 -20.53 -20.92 5.37
N ARG A 354 -19.45 -21.63 5.70
CA ARG A 354 -18.94 -22.81 4.99
C ARG A 354 -18.70 -22.53 3.50
N ASP A 355 -19.21 -23.39 2.62
CA ASP A 355 -19.15 -23.29 1.15
C ASP A 355 -19.90 -22.08 0.56
N LYS A 356 -20.74 -21.41 1.36
CA LYS A 356 -21.46 -20.18 1.02
C LYS A 356 -20.65 -18.90 1.20
N CYS A 357 -19.38 -19.00 1.62
CA CYS A 357 -18.48 -17.88 1.81
C CYS A 357 -17.28 -18.02 0.86
N LYS A 358 -17.11 -17.05 -0.05
CA LYS A 358 -16.00 -17.02 -0.99
C LYS A 358 -15.24 -15.71 -0.86
N VAL A 359 -13.91 -15.77 -0.77
CA VAL A 359 -13.06 -14.58 -0.90
C VAL A 359 -12.87 -14.29 -2.38
N VAL A 360 -13.47 -13.22 -2.87
CA VAL A 360 -13.31 -12.84 -4.29
C VAL A 360 -12.01 -12.08 -4.52
N TYR A 361 -11.56 -11.30 -3.52
CA TYR A 361 -10.33 -10.51 -3.62
C TYR A 361 -9.70 -10.28 -2.25
N THR A 362 -8.36 -10.21 -2.21
CA THR A 362 -7.62 -9.75 -1.01
C THR A 362 -6.47 -8.82 -1.40
N ASP A 363 -6.18 -7.83 -0.57
CA ASP A 363 -5.03 -6.93 -0.72
C ASP A 363 -4.40 -6.59 0.63
N THR A 364 -3.53 -7.43 1.12
CA THR A 364 -2.69 -7.27 2.32
C THR A 364 -3.46 -7.16 3.64
N ASP A 365 -4.33 -6.18 3.78
CA ASP A 365 -5.10 -5.81 4.97
C ASP A 365 -6.61 -5.88 4.75
N SER A 366 -7.04 -6.28 3.58
CA SER A 366 -8.44 -6.27 3.21
C SER A 366 -8.90 -7.54 2.50
N LEU A 367 -10.19 -7.86 2.67
CA LEU A 367 -10.87 -9.02 2.11
C LEU A 367 -12.21 -8.60 1.51
N ILE A 368 -12.46 -8.98 0.26
CA ILE A 368 -13.78 -8.85 -0.36
C ILE A 368 -14.40 -10.23 -0.42
N TYR A 369 -15.58 -10.36 0.18
CA TYR A 369 -16.34 -11.59 0.25
C TYR A 369 -17.59 -11.56 -0.63
N HIS A 370 -17.92 -12.70 -1.20
CA HIS A 370 -19.27 -13.05 -1.64
C HIS A 370 -19.86 -14.05 -0.65
N ILE A 371 -20.96 -13.71 0.00
CA ILE A 371 -21.57 -14.48 1.10
C ILE A 371 -23.02 -14.77 0.75
N GLU A 372 -23.41 -16.05 0.73
CA GLU A 372 -24.81 -16.46 0.63
C GLU A 372 -25.37 -16.68 2.02
N CYS A 373 -26.25 -15.80 2.48
CA CYS A 373 -26.91 -15.90 3.78
C CYS A 373 -28.23 -15.13 3.77
N GLU A 374 -29.02 -15.30 4.80
CA GLU A 374 -30.28 -14.58 4.96
C GLU A 374 -30.05 -13.09 5.17
N ASP A 375 -29.22 -12.71 6.14
CA ASP A 375 -28.81 -11.33 6.39
C ASP A 375 -27.43 -11.23 7.05
N VAL A 376 -26.45 -10.69 6.34
CA VAL A 376 -25.09 -10.51 6.84
C VAL A 376 -25.03 -9.44 7.95
N TYR A 377 -25.86 -8.42 7.87
CA TYR A 377 -25.85 -7.31 8.84
C TYR A 377 -26.42 -7.74 10.21
N ASP A 378 -27.38 -8.67 10.22
CA ASP A 378 -27.85 -9.27 11.47
C ASP A 378 -26.75 -10.11 12.15
N GLN A 379 -25.93 -10.79 11.36
CA GLN A 379 -24.77 -11.50 11.91
C GLN A 379 -23.71 -10.54 12.45
N MET A 380 -23.41 -9.45 11.73
CA MET A 380 -22.50 -8.42 12.23
C MET A 380 -22.97 -7.80 13.55
N LYS A 381 -24.28 -7.59 13.73
CA LYS A 381 -24.81 -7.11 15.02
C LYS A 381 -24.58 -8.09 16.18
N ARG A 382 -24.71 -9.38 15.93
CA ARG A 382 -24.45 -10.41 16.96
C ARG A 382 -22.98 -10.45 17.36
N ASP A 383 -22.08 -10.26 16.40
CA ASP A 383 -20.64 -10.34 16.55
C ASP A 383 -19.96 -8.95 16.55
N ILE A 384 -20.65 -7.93 17.01
CA ILE A 384 -20.21 -6.53 16.99
C ILE A 384 -18.78 -6.31 17.56
N PRO A 385 -18.29 -7.07 18.55
CA PRO A 385 -16.92 -6.92 19.05
C PRO A 385 -15.82 -7.20 18.00
N ARG A 386 -16.15 -7.82 16.85
CA ARG A 386 -15.23 -8.10 15.78
C ARG A 386 -15.16 -7.00 14.71
N PHE A 387 -16.12 -6.05 14.75
CA PHE A 387 -16.31 -5.06 13.71
C PHE A 387 -16.18 -3.64 14.23
N ASP A 388 -15.58 -2.77 13.42
CA ASP A 388 -15.68 -1.33 13.56
C ASP A 388 -16.84 -0.84 12.69
N THR A 389 -17.90 -0.40 13.32
CA THR A 389 -19.11 0.10 12.65
C THR A 389 -19.31 1.60 12.89
N SER A 390 -18.29 2.29 13.37
CA SER A 390 -18.37 3.71 13.75
C SER A 390 -18.61 4.68 12.60
N ASP A 391 -18.31 4.27 11.39
CA ASP A 391 -18.44 5.08 10.18
C ASP A 391 -19.78 4.82 9.42
N TYR A 392 -20.68 3.97 9.97
CA TYR A 392 -22.04 3.80 9.46
C TYR A 392 -22.87 5.07 9.72
N ALA A 393 -23.91 5.27 8.91
CA ALA A 393 -24.89 6.34 9.17
C ALA A 393 -25.64 6.07 10.48
N PRO A 394 -25.93 7.09 11.31
CA PRO A 394 -26.67 6.90 12.56
C PRO A 394 -28.06 6.28 12.36
N ASP A 395 -28.67 6.57 11.22
CA ASP A 395 -29.98 6.09 10.77
C ASP A 395 -29.90 4.97 9.74
N ASN A 396 -28.81 4.15 9.78
CA ASN A 396 -28.59 3.09 8.82
C ASN A 396 -29.75 2.07 8.80
N MET A 397 -30.13 1.62 7.61
CA MET A 397 -31.30 0.72 7.39
C MET A 397 -31.14 -0.67 8.03
N TYR A 398 -29.95 -1.01 8.48
CA TYR A 398 -29.63 -2.29 9.12
C TYR A 398 -29.81 -2.25 10.64
N ASN A 399 -30.01 -1.09 11.25
CA ASN A 399 -30.00 -0.86 12.71
C ASN A 399 -28.71 -1.37 13.38
N ILE A 400 -27.56 -1.20 12.71
CA ILE A 400 -26.25 -1.53 13.29
C ILE A 400 -25.83 -0.38 14.23
N PRO A 401 -25.41 -0.68 15.48
CA PRO A 401 -24.91 0.34 16.41
C PRO A 401 -23.55 0.88 15.96
N LEU A 402 -23.30 2.16 16.19
CA LEU A 402 -21.99 2.80 15.91
C LEU A 402 -21.00 2.47 17.03
N MET A 403 -20.11 1.52 16.79
CA MET A 403 -19.22 0.96 17.82
C MET A 403 -17.78 0.84 17.34
N ASN A 404 -16.87 0.71 18.30
CA ASN A 404 -15.48 0.28 18.11
C ASN A 404 -14.63 1.17 17.19
N LYS A 405 -14.84 2.49 17.25
CA LYS A 405 -14.18 3.46 16.37
C LYS A 405 -12.65 3.29 16.34
N LYS A 406 -12.15 2.86 15.20
CA LYS A 406 -10.71 2.67 14.89
C LYS A 406 -9.97 1.77 15.89
N VAL A 407 -10.66 0.79 16.49
CA VAL A 407 -10.02 -0.23 17.32
C VAL A 407 -9.09 -1.09 16.44
N LEU A 408 -7.84 -1.25 16.84
CA LEU A 408 -6.83 -1.99 16.08
C LEU A 408 -7.25 -3.46 15.88
N GLY A 409 -7.00 -3.98 14.68
CA GLY A 409 -7.25 -5.39 14.36
C GLY A 409 -8.73 -5.74 14.11
N LEU A 410 -9.66 -4.81 14.31
CA LEU A 410 -11.06 -5.05 13.96
C LEU A 410 -11.34 -4.78 12.49
N MET A 411 -12.30 -5.51 11.95
CA MET A 411 -12.75 -5.38 10.57
C MET A 411 -13.66 -4.17 10.42
N ASN A 412 -13.31 -3.27 9.50
CA ASN A 412 -14.12 -2.13 9.10
C ASN A 412 -14.75 -2.42 7.73
N ASP A 413 -16.04 -2.08 7.54
CA ASP A 413 -16.66 -2.10 6.21
C ASP A 413 -16.24 -0.87 5.42
N GLU A 414 -15.41 -1.04 4.40
CA GLU A 414 -14.90 0.02 3.52
C GLU A 414 -16.01 0.81 2.80
N ASN A 415 -17.20 0.22 2.66
CA ASN A 415 -18.35 0.88 2.04
C ASN A 415 -19.20 1.66 3.04
N ASN A 416 -18.94 1.53 4.35
CA ASN A 416 -19.68 2.20 5.44
C ASN A 416 -21.20 1.95 5.36
N GLY A 417 -21.58 0.70 5.11
CA GLY A 417 -22.98 0.27 4.97
C GLY A 417 -23.59 0.56 3.60
N ALA A 418 -22.89 1.14 2.64
CA ALA A 418 -23.40 1.22 1.28
C ALA A 418 -23.28 -0.14 0.57
N ILE A 419 -24.35 -0.55 -0.12
CA ILE A 419 -24.45 -1.88 -0.71
C ILE A 419 -23.55 -2.00 -1.93
N MET A 420 -22.61 -2.94 -1.90
CA MET A 420 -21.86 -3.34 -3.08
C MET A 420 -22.71 -4.30 -3.90
N THR A 421 -23.00 -3.94 -5.16
CA THR A 421 -23.89 -4.69 -6.05
C THR A 421 -23.14 -5.64 -6.97
N GLU A 422 -21.98 -5.23 -7.47
CA GLU A 422 -21.17 -6.04 -8.37
C GLU A 422 -19.67 -5.83 -8.11
N PHE A 423 -18.91 -6.90 -8.26
CA PHE A 423 -17.45 -6.93 -8.29
C PHE A 423 -16.95 -7.52 -9.61
N VAL A 424 -15.93 -6.90 -10.20
CA VAL A 424 -15.14 -7.47 -11.29
C VAL A 424 -13.65 -7.27 -11.02
N GLY A 425 -12.90 -8.37 -10.99
CA GLY A 425 -11.45 -8.38 -10.79
C GLY A 425 -10.74 -9.06 -11.95
N LEU A 426 -9.65 -8.48 -12.40
CA LEU A 426 -8.81 -9.07 -13.44
C LEU A 426 -7.57 -9.73 -12.84
N ARG A 427 -6.95 -9.06 -11.88
CA ARG A 427 -5.78 -9.51 -11.11
C ARG A 427 -5.54 -8.60 -9.91
N ALA A 428 -4.48 -8.88 -9.16
CA ALA A 428 -4.04 -8.05 -8.04
C ALA A 428 -3.94 -6.56 -8.42
N LYS A 429 -4.65 -5.69 -7.65
CA LYS A 429 -4.71 -4.22 -7.83
C LYS A 429 -5.31 -3.78 -9.17
N MET A 430 -6.15 -4.63 -9.79
CA MET A 430 -6.85 -4.34 -11.04
C MET A 430 -8.28 -4.88 -10.95
N TYR A 431 -9.19 -4.07 -10.43
CA TYR A 431 -10.60 -4.43 -10.19
C TYR A 431 -11.52 -3.21 -10.23
N ALA A 432 -12.81 -3.45 -10.33
CA ALA A 432 -13.85 -2.45 -10.19
C ALA A 432 -15.01 -2.95 -9.34
N LEU A 433 -15.63 -2.03 -8.60
CA LEU A 433 -16.80 -2.26 -7.74
C LEU A 433 -17.93 -1.34 -8.18
N LYS A 434 -19.16 -1.86 -8.21
CA LYS A 434 -20.36 -1.06 -8.22
C LYS A 434 -20.95 -0.98 -6.81
N ILE A 435 -21.24 0.22 -6.37
CA ILE A 435 -21.81 0.50 -5.04
C ILE A 435 -23.08 1.31 -5.26
N ASP A 436 -24.17 0.86 -4.66
CA ASP A 436 -25.46 1.53 -4.81
C ASP A 436 -25.41 2.98 -4.32
N GLY A 437 -25.97 3.89 -5.10
CA GLY A 437 -25.96 5.33 -4.80
C GLY A 437 -24.61 6.04 -4.85
N LYS A 438 -23.50 5.33 -5.20
CA LYS A 438 -22.15 5.91 -5.28
C LYS A 438 -21.55 5.72 -6.68
N LYS A 439 -20.47 6.48 -6.96
CA LYS A 439 -19.65 6.26 -8.16
C LYS A 439 -18.89 4.95 -8.05
N ASP A 440 -18.73 4.25 -9.18
CA ASP A 440 -17.92 3.04 -9.27
C ASP A 440 -16.50 3.26 -8.75
N THR A 441 -16.05 2.38 -7.89
CA THR A 441 -14.64 2.32 -7.50
C THR A 441 -13.87 1.52 -8.53
N LYS A 442 -12.77 2.07 -9.04
CA LYS A 442 -11.95 1.46 -10.10
C LYS A 442 -10.47 1.55 -9.76
N LYS A 443 -9.76 0.44 -9.86
CA LYS A 443 -8.33 0.33 -9.61
C LYS A 443 -7.63 -0.32 -10.81
N ALA A 444 -6.65 0.38 -11.38
CA ALA A 444 -5.80 -0.12 -12.45
C ALA A 444 -4.33 0.21 -12.13
N LYS A 445 -3.59 -0.75 -11.59
CA LYS A 445 -2.20 -0.56 -11.15
C LYS A 445 -1.31 -0.07 -12.29
N GLY A 446 -0.60 1.04 -12.06
CA GLY A 446 0.33 1.63 -13.01
C GLY A 446 -0.30 2.67 -13.94
N VAL A 447 -1.61 2.87 -13.88
CA VAL A 447 -2.34 3.94 -14.56
C VAL A 447 -2.71 5.03 -13.56
N LYS A 448 -2.60 6.29 -13.96
CA LYS A 448 -2.95 7.42 -13.10
C LYS A 448 -4.43 7.40 -12.72
N THR A 449 -4.73 7.73 -11.48
CA THR A 449 -6.10 7.73 -10.94
C THR A 449 -7.07 8.59 -11.75
N ASN A 450 -6.63 9.76 -12.22
CA ASN A 450 -7.45 10.62 -13.07
C ASN A 450 -7.76 10.01 -14.45
N VAL A 451 -6.79 9.27 -15.04
CA VAL A 451 -7.00 8.54 -16.30
C VAL A 451 -7.99 7.40 -16.07
N VAL A 452 -7.80 6.61 -15.02
CA VAL A 452 -8.76 5.54 -14.64
C VAL A 452 -10.15 6.11 -14.45
N ALA A 453 -10.28 7.19 -13.67
CA ALA A 453 -11.59 7.79 -13.36
C ALA A 453 -12.35 8.23 -14.62
N ARG A 454 -11.65 8.77 -15.65
CA ARG A 454 -12.27 9.38 -16.84
C ARG A 454 -12.42 8.45 -18.02
N THR A 455 -11.49 7.53 -18.22
CA THR A 455 -11.38 6.77 -19.47
C THR A 455 -11.66 5.29 -19.33
N ILE A 456 -11.86 4.81 -18.10
CA ILE A 456 -12.16 3.40 -17.83
C ILE A 456 -13.49 3.32 -17.09
N THR A 457 -14.38 2.46 -17.58
CA THR A 457 -15.69 2.17 -17.01
C THR A 457 -15.70 0.79 -16.37
N PHE A 458 -16.71 0.47 -15.55
CA PHE A 458 -16.93 -0.90 -15.07
C PHE A 458 -17.09 -1.89 -16.23
N ASN A 459 -17.77 -1.47 -17.30
CA ASN A 459 -17.98 -2.30 -18.49
C ASN A 459 -16.67 -2.63 -19.21
N ASP A 460 -15.66 -1.76 -19.21
CA ASP A 460 -14.33 -2.08 -19.76
C ASP A 460 -13.68 -3.25 -19.01
N TYR A 461 -13.84 -3.33 -17.66
CA TYR A 461 -13.36 -4.50 -16.91
C TYR A 461 -14.13 -5.76 -17.29
N MET A 462 -15.45 -5.68 -17.40
CA MET A 462 -16.29 -6.79 -17.81
C MET A 462 -15.95 -7.27 -19.22
N GLN A 463 -15.74 -6.36 -20.16
CA GLN A 463 -15.34 -6.68 -21.52
C GLN A 463 -13.95 -7.32 -21.54
N CYS A 464 -12.97 -6.73 -20.83
CA CYS A 464 -11.63 -7.29 -20.71
C CYS A 464 -11.66 -8.73 -20.15
N LEU A 465 -12.53 -8.98 -19.16
CA LEU A 465 -12.70 -10.30 -18.56
C LEU A 465 -13.34 -11.32 -19.54
N LYS A 466 -14.44 -10.95 -20.19
CA LYS A 466 -15.22 -11.82 -21.08
C LYS A 466 -14.49 -12.12 -22.39
N ASP A 467 -13.99 -11.07 -23.04
CA ASP A 467 -13.40 -11.17 -24.38
C ASP A 467 -11.91 -11.50 -24.32
N ARG A 468 -11.32 -11.55 -23.10
CA ARG A 468 -9.88 -11.81 -22.85
C ARG A 468 -8.95 -10.89 -23.63
N ILE A 469 -9.30 -9.62 -23.72
CA ILE A 469 -8.54 -8.59 -24.43
C ILE A 469 -7.79 -7.67 -23.47
N GLU A 470 -6.64 -7.16 -23.92
CA GLU A 470 -5.94 -6.08 -23.23
C GLU A 470 -6.44 -4.73 -23.71
N MET A 471 -6.55 -3.79 -22.79
CA MET A 471 -6.91 -2.41 -23.11
C MET A 471 -5.79 -1.47 -22.71
N THR A 472 -5.44 -0.56 -23.62
CA THR A 472 -4.41 0.45 -23.38
C THR A 472 -5.03 1.81 -23.11
N ARG A 473 -4.30 2.68 -22.39
CA ARG A 473 -4.66 4.09 -22.18
C ARG A 473 -3.41 4.96 -22.23
N ASP A 474 -3.59 6.16 -22.75
CA ASP A 474 -2.55 7.18 -22.77
C ASP A 474 -2.53 7.94 -21.45
N GLN A 475 -1.34 8.22 -20.96
CA GLN A 475 -1.16 9.08 -19.80
C GLN A 475 0.09 9.96 -19.93
N SER A 476 0.05 11.12 -19.30
CA SER A 476 1.22 11.99 -19.15
C SER A 476 1.78 11.87 -17.75
N ARG A 477 3.09 11.81 -17.61
CA ARG A 477 3.76 11.81 -16.30
C ARG A 477 5.00 12.69 -16.29
N ILE A 478 5.37 13.15 -15.11
CA ILE A 478 6.65 13.83 -14.90
C ILE A 478 7.74 12.76 -14.81
N GLN A 479 8.81 12.97 -15.53
CA GLN A 479 10.03 12.17 -15.44
C GLN A 479 11.21 13.07 -15.15
N SER A 480 12.08 12.63 -14.24
CA SER A 480 13.40 13.23 -14.06
C SER A 480 14.46 12.33 -14.64
N LYS A 481 15.37 12.89 -15.41
CA LYS A 481 16.57 12.20 -15.92
C LYS A 481 17.72 13.19 -15.97
N LEU A 482 18.86 12.85 -15.36
CA LEU A 482 20.03 13.71 -15.27
C LEU A 482 19.69 15.12 -14.72
N HIS A 483 18.83 15.16 -13.69
CA HIS A 483 18.31 16.37 -13.02
C HIS A 483 17.42 17.29 -13.88
N ASN A 484 17.18 16.97 -15.12
CA ASN A 484 16.16 17.63 -15.92
C ASN A 484 14.79 17.00 -15.63
N VAL A 485 13.78 17.83 -15.46
CA VAL A 485 12.40 17.42 -15.22
C VAL A 485 11.57 17.76 -16.45
N TYR A 486 10.89 16.78 -17.00
CA TYR A 486 10.06 16.95 -18.18
C TYR A 486 8.82 16.08 -18.14
N THR A 487 7.81 16.47 -18.89
CA THR A 487 6.58 15.70 -19.07
C THR A 487 6.73 14.77 -20.26
N ILE A 488 6.44 13.50 -20.07
CA ILE A 488 6.34 12.51 -21.13
C ILE A 488 4.91 12.00 -21.27
N ARG A 489 4.50 11.70 -22.50
CA ARG A 489 3.29 10.95 -22.80
C ARG A 489 3.67 9.51 -23.09
N GLU A 490 2.96 8.58 -22.48
CA GLU A 490 3.16 7.14 -22.67
C GLU A 490 1.82 6.42 -22.81
N THR A 491 1.77 5.39 -23.66
CA THR A 491 0.67 4.46 -23.75
C THR A 491 0.97 3.25 -22.87
N LYS A 492 0.06 2.90 -21.97
CA LYS A 492 0.19 1.75 -21.07
C LYS A 492 -0.96 0.78 -21.21
N ILE A 493 -0.67 -0.52 -21.01
CA ILE A 493 -1.71 -1.51 -20.75
C ILE A 493 -2.40 -1.12 -19.45
N ALA A 494 -3.66 -0.72 -19.56
CA ALA A 494 -4.47 -0.28 -18.44
C ALA A 494 -5.26 -1.43 -17.81
N LEU A 495 -5.82 -2.32 -18.64
CA LEU A 495 -6.49 -3.53 -18.21
C LEU A 495 -5.90 -4.73 -18.95
N SER A 496 -5.74 -5.85 -18.24
CA SER A 496 -5.28 -7.11 -18.81
C SER A 496 -5.93 -8.28 -18.06
N PRO A 497 -6.48 -9.26 -18.76
CA PRO A 497 -7.10 -10.44 -18.17
C PRO A 497 -6.08 -11.45 -17.65
N TYR A 498 -4.80 -11.23 -17.92
CA TYR A 498 -3.72 -12.11 -17.50
C TYR A 498 -3.37 -11.88 -16.02
N ASP A 499 -3.37 -12.96 -15.25
CA ASP A 499 -2.92 -12.96 -13.85
C ASP A 499 -1.69 -13.87 -13.71
N ASP A 500 -0.59 -13.29 -13.23
CA ASP A 500 0.65 -14.01 -13.00
C ASP A 500 0.79 -14.57 -11.57
N LYS A 501 -0.12 -14.21 -10.68
CA LYS A 501 -0.12 -14.69 -9.28
C LYS A 501 -0.96 -15.95 -9.06
N ARG A 502 -1.90 -16.20 -9.94
CA ARG A 502 -2.81 -17.36 -9.88
C ARG A 502 -3.04 -17.95 -11.27
N CYS A 503 -3.35 -19.21 -11.35
CA CYS A 503 -3.75 -19.86 -12.58
C CYS A 503 -5.21 -19.51 -12.92
N VAL A 504 -5.44 -18.91 -14.09
CA VAL A 504 -6.77 -18.58 -14.59
C VAL A 504 -7.38 -19.80 -15.26
N LEU A 505 -8.54 -20.25 -14.78
CA LEU A 505 -9.23 -21.39 -15.37
C LEU A 505 -9.90 -21.02 -16.71
N PRO A 506 -9.80 -21.87 -17.75
CA PRO A 506 -10.48 -21.65 -19.02
C PRO A 506 -12.01 -21.62 -18.83
N HIS A 507 -12.69 -20.73 -19.55
CA HIS A 507 -14.17 -20.64 -19.60
C HIS A 507 -14.89 -20.40 -18.27
N THR A 508 -14.16 -19.99 -17.21
CA THR A 508 -14.73 -19.62 -15.92
C THR A 508 -14.22 -18.24 -15.47
N THR A 509 -14.81 -17.73 -14.39
CA THR A 509 -14.34 -16.53 -13.69
C THR A 509 -13.43 -16.86 -12.49
N ASP A 510 -13.16 -18.15 -12.28
CA ASP A 510 -12.38 -18.63 -11.14
C ASP A 510 -10.90 -18.71 -11.46
N THR A 511 -10.10 -18.66 -10.42
CA THR A 511 -8.65 -18.84 -10.47
C THR A 511 -8.22 -19.85 -9.41
N LEU A 512 -7.10 -20.53 -9.65
CA LEU A 512 -6.51 -21.45 -8.69
C LEU A 512 -5.13 -20.96 -8.25
N PRO A 513 -4.77 -21.17 -6.98
CA PRO A 513 -3.39 -20.98 -6.54
C PRO A 513 -2.47 -21.98 -7.24
N TRP A 514 -1.22 -21.57 -7.50
CA TRP A 514 -0.24 -22.47 -8.14
C TRP A 514 0.03 -23.71 -7.27
N GLY A 515 0.15 -24.87 -7.89
CA GLY A 515 0.29 -26.16 -7.20
C GLY A 515 -1.04 -26.85 -6.87
N HIS A 516 -2.18 -26.24 -7.18
CA HIS A 516 -3.47 -26.90 -7.01
C HIS A 516 -3.60 -28.10 -7.95
N TYR A 517 -4.10 -29.25 -7.46
CA TYR A 517 -4.17 -30.51 -8.21
C TYR A 517 -5.00 -30.45 -9.50
N ARG A 518 -5.93 -29.49 -9.62
CA ARG A 518 -6.73 -29.27 -10.84
C ARG A 518 -6.01 -28.48 -11.94
N ILE A 519 -4.83 -27.95 -11.69
CA ILE A 519 -4.05 -27.26 -12.71
C ILE A 519 -3.38 -28.33 -13.58
N PRO A 520 -3.63 -28.37 -14.91
CA PRO A 520 -2.95 -29.32 -15.78
C PRO A 520 -1.43 -29.09 -15.73
N LEU A 521 -0.65 -30.15 -15.56
CA LEU A 521 0.82 -30.14 -15.60
C LEU A 521 1.32 -29.89 -17.02
#